data_88c3b640e408f902d260ca795b62c9d3
#
_entry.id   88c3b640e408f902d260ca795b62c9d3
#
_cell.length_a   1.000
_cell.length_b   1.000
_cell.length_c   1.000
_cell.angle_alpha   90.00
_cell.angle_beta   90.00
_cell.angle_gamma   90.00
#
_symmetry.space_group_name_H-M   'P 1'
#
loop_
_entity.id
_entity.type
_entity.pdbx_description
1 polymer ?
#
loop_
_entity_poly.entity_id
_entity_poly.type
_entity_poly.pdbx_seq_one_letter_code
_entity_poly.pdbx_strand_id
1 'polypeptide(L)'
;GLSLDDLLPYAERLLNAGGKLIFACDNRLGLKYLAGCAKEPEGEYFVGIQGMPGERLYSHKELEKKMTDVAEQWDYEMFYPYPDQYYPMTIYSDKYLPKMGELNANGVISKHARFVLFNEEMAYDTILKEGMYAEMTNAFLLVMTRR
;
A
#
# COMPACT_ATOMS: atom_id res chain seq x y z
N GLY A 1 15.55 0.82 0.74
CA GLY A 1 14.99 -0.53 0.83
C GLY A 1 15.09 -1.25 -0.51
N LEU A 2 14.90 -2.55 -0.53
CA LEU A 2 14.88 -3.35 -1.76
C LEU A 2 13.48 -3.28 -2.41
N SER A 3 13.42 -3.29 -3.74
CA SER A 3 12.16 -3.42 -4.47
C SER A 3 11.64 -4.87 -4.36
N LEU A 4 10.37 -5.09 -4.70
CA LEU A 4 9.83 -6.44 -4.75
C LEU A 4 10.57 -7.31 -5.79
N ASP A 5 10.94 -6.71 -6.93
CA ASP A 5 11.70 -7.39 -7.98
C ASP A 5 13.12 -7.82 -7.52
N ASP A 6 13.74 -7.03 -6.63
CA ASP A 6 15.02 -7.40 -6.01
C ASP A 6 14.85 -8.53 -4.99
N LEU A 7 13.74 -8.55 -4.24
CA LEU A 7 13.52 -9.50 -3.15
C LEU A 7 13.09 -10.89 -3.64
N LEU A 8 12.30 -10.98 -4.70
CA LEU A 8 11.75 -12.25 -5.19
C LEU A 8 12.83 -13.30 -5.50
N PRO A 9 13.90 -12.99 -6.24
CA PRO A 9 14.96 -13.99 -6.53
C PRO A 9 15.67 -14.50 -5.27
N TYR A 10 15.82 -13.65 -4.24
CA TYR A 10 16.40 -14.10 -2.97
C TYR A 10 15.44 -15.00 -2.20
N ALA A 11 14.17 -14.61 -2.12
CA ALA A 11 13.14 -15.39 -1.45
C ALA A 11 12.97 -16.77 -2.09
N GLU A 12 13.02 -16.85 -3.42
CA GLU A 12 12.98 -18.13 -4.16
C GLU A 12 14.12 -19.07 -3.82
N ARG A 13 15.27 -18.53 -3.54
CA ARG A 13 16.46 -19.32 -3.17
C ARG A 13 16.48 -19.74 -1.70
N LEU A 14 15.85 -18.97 -0.83
CA LEU A 14 15.91 -19.15 0.62
C LEU A 14 14.72 -19.90 1.19
N LEU A 15 13.55 -19.80 0.54
CA LEU A 15 12.31 -20.38 1.06
C LEU A 15 12.01 -21.72 0.41
N ASN A 16 11.64 -22.69 1.23
CA ASN A 16 11.04 -23.94 0.79
C ASN A 16 9.55 -23.75 0.44
N ALA A 17 8.94 -24.76 -0.19
CA ALA A 17 7.51 -24.79 -0.42
C ALA A 17 6.75 -24.55 0.89
N GLY A 18 5.74 -23.68 0.85
CA GLY A 18 4.99 -23.21 2.02
C GLY A 18 5.66 -22.06 2.81
N GLY A 19 6.92 -21.72 2.51
CA GLY A 19 7.60 -20.57 3.10
C GLY A 19 6.92 -19.26 2.69
N LYS A 20 7.01 -18.25 3.55
CA LYS A 20 6.33 -16.96 3.34
C LYS A 20 7.30 -15.81 3.20
N LEU A 21 7.01 -14.93 2.23
CA LEU A 21 7.58 -13.61 2.09
C LEU A 21 6.50 -12.58 2.44
N ILE A 22 6.79 -11.70 3.37
CA ILE A 22 5.91 -10.58 3.73
C ILE A 22 6.56 -9.30 3.23
N PHE A 23 5.82 -8.57 2.40
CA PHE A 23 6.28 -7.32 1.78
C PHE A 23 5.28 -6.20 2.05
N ALA A 24 5.74 -5.12 2.65
CA ALA A 24 4.93 -3.92 2.89
C ALA A 24 5.47 -2.75 2.08
N CYS A 25 4.58 -1.96 1.49
CA CYS A 25 4.92 -0.76 0.73
C CYS A 25 3.82 0.28 0.76
N ASP A 26 4.19 1.53 0.51
CA ASP A 26 3.23 2.61 0.33
C ASP A 26 2.61 2.57 -1.07
N ASN A 27 1.35 3.00 -1.15
CA ASN A 27 0.62 3.16 -2.40
C ASN A 27 0.96 4.50 -3.04
N ARG A 28 1.42 4.47 -4.31
CA ARG A 28 1.68 5.71 -5.09
C ARG A 28 0.45 6.60 -5.25
N LEU A 29 -0.75 6.02 -5.23
CA LEU A 29 -2.04 6.70 -5.31
C LEU A 29 -2.72 6.78 -3.92
N GLY A 30 -1.98 6.53 -2.85
CA GLY A 30 -2.51 6.58 -1.49
C GLY A 30 -3.11 7.95 -1.16
N LEU A 31 -4.30 7.94 -0.56
CA LEU A 31 -5.04 9.16 -0.26
C LEU A 31 -4.23 10.16 0.57
N LYS A 32 -3.40 9.68 1.52
CA LYS A 32 -2.54 10.53 2.34
C LYS A 32 -1.63 11.45 1.50
N TYR A 33 -1.07 10.91 0.40
CA TYR A 33 -0.19 11.68 -0.49
C TYR A 33 -0.96 12.72 -1.30
N LEU A 34 -2.15 12.36 -1.79
CA LEU A 34 -3.03 13.28 -2.49
C LEU A 34 -3.57 14.37 -1.56
N ALA A 35 -3.74 14.06 -0.27
CA ALA A 35 -4.23 14.97 0.75
C ALA A 35 -3.16 15.89 1.34
N GLY A 36 -1.88 15.75 0.97
CA GLY A 36 -0.82 16.69 1.35
C GLY A 36 0.28 16.14 2.25
N CYS A 37 0.38 14.79 2.43
CA CYS A 37 1.55 14.19 3.05
C CYS A 37 2.74 14.16 2.08
N ALA A 38 3.93 14.42 2.62
CA ALA A 38 5.15 14.16 1.89
C ALA A 38 5.51 12.66 1.90
N LYS A 39 6.23 12.21 0.88
CA LYS A 39 6.86 10.90 0.89
C LYS A 39 8.06 10.90 1.84
N GLU A 40 8.10 9.94 2.72
CA GLU A 40 9.22 9.74 3.63
C GLU A 40 10.30 8.83 3.00
N PRO A 41 11.57 9.03 3.30
CA PRO A 41 12.16 10.06 4.16
C PRO A 41 12.50 11.37 3.42
N GLU A 42 12.31 11.44 2.09
CA GLU A 42 12.82 12.52 1.22
C GLU A 42 12.09 13.86 1.44
N GLY A 43 10.85 13.83 1.89
CA GLY A 43 10.03 15.01 2.13
C GLY A 43 9.43 15.63 0.88
N GLU A 44 9.37 14.89 -0.22
CA GLU A 44 8.82 15.34 -1.50
C GLU A 44 7.31 15.09 -1.58
N TYR A 45 6.60 16.02 -2.23
CA TYR A 45 5.14 15.97 -2.36
C TYR A 45 4.72 15.47 -3.75
N PHE A 46 3.63 14.72 -3.79
CA PHE A 46 2.96 14.23 -5.01
C PHE A 46 3.84 13.40 -5.96
N VAL A 47 4.94 12.83 -5.46
CA VAL A 47 5.89 12.06 -6.28
C VAL A 47 5.25 10.84 -6.92
N GLY A 48 4.40 10.13 -6.18
CA GLY A 48 3.74 8.91 -6.65
C GLY A 48 2.79 9.14 -7.82
N ILE A 49 1.91 10.14 -7.69
CA ILE A 49 0.92 10.47 -8.75
C ILE A 49 1.59 11.04 -10.01
N GLN A 50 2.75 11.68 -9.85
CA GLN A 50 3.52 12.21 -10.96
C GLN A 50 4.45 11.16 -11.61
N GLY A 51 4.60 9.98 -10.99
CA GLY A 51 5.49 8.93 -11.49
C GLY A 51 6.97 9.36 -11.51
N MET A 52 7.41 10.08 -10.47
CA MET A 52 8.79 10.58 -10.38
C MET A 52 9.79 9.41 -10.37
N PRO A 53 10.93 9.51 -11.11
CA PRO A 53 11.94 8.45 -11.13
C PRO A 53 12.54 8.17 -9.75
N GLY A 54 12.87 6.90 -9.49
CA GLY A 54 13.57 6.47 -8.27
C GLY A 54 12.67 6.24 -7.04
N GLU A 55 11.38 6.52 -7.12
CA GLU A 55 10.44 6.18 -6.07
C GLU A 55 10.20 4.66 -6.00
N ARG A 56 9.93 4.18 -4.78
CA ARG A 56 9.61 2.76 -4.52
C ARG A 56 8.18 2.62 -4.03
N LEU A 57 7.29 3.24 -4.76
CA LEU A 57 5.87 3.19 -4.55
C LEU A 57 5.24 2.28 -5.60
N TYR A 58 4.17 1.60 -5.21
CA TYR A 58 3.41 0.72 -6.10
C TYR A 58 1.96 1.16 -6.11
N SER A 59 1.28 1.01 -7.24
CA SER A 59 -0.18 1.02 -7.28
C SER A 59 -0.74 -0.38 -7.05
N HIS A 60 -2.02 -0.48 -6.75
CA HIS A 60 -2.73 -1.77 -6.65
C HIS A 60 -2.55 -2.61 -7.92
N LYS A 61 -2.79 -2.01 -9.09
CA LYS A 61 -2.66 -2.68 -10.39
C LYS A 61 -1.23 -3.13 -10.70
N GLU A 62 -0.23 -2.36 -10.31
CA GLU A 62 1.18 -2.76 -10.47
C GLU A 62 1.51 -4.00 -9.65
N LEU A 63 1.02 -4.07 -8.40
CA LEU A 63 1.20 -5.25 -7.56
C LEU A 63 0.43 -6.46 -8.08
N GLU A 64 -0.83 -6.30 -8.48
CA GLU A 64 -1.61 -7.38 -9.09
C GLU A 64 -0.91 -7.96 -10.33
N LYS A 65 -0.40 -7.08 -11.21
CA LYS A 65 0.34 -7.52 -12.40
C LYS A 65 1.58 -8.30 -12.01
N LYS A 66 2.38 -7.80 -11.07
CA LYS A 66 3.58 -8.51 -10.59
C LYS A 66 3.23 -9.88 -10.01
N MET A 67 2.17 -9.99 -9.25
CA MET A 67 1.72 -11.27 -8.70
C MET A 67 1.23 -12.22 -9.78
N THR A 68 0.57 -11.71 -10.81
CA THR A 68 0.18 -12.53 -11.98
C THR A 68 1.41 -13.07 -12.71
N ASP A 69 2.44 -12.25 -12.88
CA ASP A 69 3.68 -12.62 -13.58
C ASP A 69 4.47 -13.74 -12.84
N VAL A 70 4.27 -13.89 -11.53
CA VAL A 70 4.94 -14.92 -10.70
C VAL A 70 3.99 -15.99 -10.12
N ALA A 71 2.78 -16.08 -10.64
CA ALA A 71 1.71 -16.97 -10.12
C ALA A 71 2.03 -18.45 -10.17
N GLU A 72 2.99 -18.88 -11.00
CA GLU A 72 3.45 -20.28 -11.02
C GLU A 72 4.27 -20.64 -9.78
N GLN A 73 4.97 -19.66 -9.18
CA GLN A 73 5.88 -19.85 -8.05
C GLN A 73 5.27 -19.39 -6.73
N TRP A 74 4.31 -18.49 -6.76
CA TRP A 74 3.79 -17.81 -5.57
C TRP A 74 2.26 -17.73 -5.56
N ASP A 75 1.68 -18.11 -4.42
CA ASP A 75 0.33 -17.66 -4.04
C ASP A 75 0.45 -16.37 -3.24
N TYR A 76 -0.56 -15.52 -3.26
CA TYR A 76 -0.53 -14.28 -2.48
C TYR A 76 -1.89 -13.89 -1.90
N GLU A 77 -1.84 -13.15 -0.80
CA GLU A 77 -2.95 -12.40 -0.25
C GLU A 77 -2.52 -10.94 -0.07
N MET A 78 -3.40 -10.01 -0.45
CA MET A 78 -3.15 -8.58 -0.30
C MET A 78 -4.00 -8.01 0.83
N PHE A 79 -3.35 -7.23 1.70
CA PHE A 79 -3.97 -6.56 2.84
C PHE A 79 -3.72 -5.06 2.76
N TYR A 80 -4.56 -4.30 3.44
CA TYR A 80 -4.59 -2.84 3.44
C TYR A 80 -4.43 -2.29 4.86
N PRO A 81 -3.17 -2.06 5.33
CA PRO A 81 -2.93 -1.47 6.63
C PRO A 81 -3.46 -0.04 6.70
N TYR A 82 -4.25 0.25 7.73
CA TYR A 82 -4.85 1.57 7.97
C TYR A 82 -4.43 2.13 9.33
N PRO A 83 -4.02 3.38 9.46
CA PRO A 83 -3.94 4.42 8.43
C PRO A 83 -2.75 4.30 7.47
N ASP A 84 -1.71 3.56 7.82
CA ASP A 84 -0.57 3.22 6.95
C ASP A 84 0.20 1.98 7.45
N GLN A 85 1.31 1.62 6.78
CA GLN A 85 2.09 0.43 7.10
C GLN A 85 2.94 0.56 8.38
N TYR A 86 3.23 1.77 8.84
CA TYR A 86 4.16 1.98 9.96
C TYR A 86 3.50 1.80 11.32
N TYR A 87 2.25 2.28 11.45
CA TYR A 87 1.48 2.23 12.68
C TYR A 87 0.02 1.84 12.39
N PRO A 88 -0.22 0.63 11.87
CA PRO A 88 -1.56 0.21 11.52
C PRO A 88 -2.41 0.01 12.76
N MET A 89 -3.60 0.58 12.77
CA MET A 89 -4.63 0.36 13.78
C MET A 89 -5.56 -0.78 13.38
N THR A 90 -5.78 -0.95 12.08
CA THR A 90 -6.59 -2.02 11.50
C THR A 90 -5.94 -2.45 10.18
N ILE A 91 -6.03 -3.74 9.88
CA ILE A 91 -5.59 -4.30 8.60
C ILE A 91 -6.82 -4.86 7.89
N TYR A 92 -7.20 -4.20 6.79
CA TYR A 92 -8.29 -4.63 5.92
C TYR A 92 -7.80 -5.58 4.82
N SER A 93 -8.74 -6.20 4.12
CA SER A 93 -8.46 -7.07 2.97
C SER A 93 -9.63 -7.02 1.99
N ASP A 94 -9.48 -7.65 0.81
CA ASP A 94 -10.59 -7.78 -0.13
C ASP A 94 -11.79 -8.56 0.43
N LYS A 95 -11.55 -9.44 1.39
CA LYS A 95 -12.59 -10.20 2.10
C LYS A 95 -13.26 -9.39 3.21
N TYR A 96 -12.59 -8.37 3.70
CA TYR A 96 -13.08 -7.50 4.77
C TYR A 96 -12.65 -6.06 4.50
N LEU A 97 -13.41 -5.37 3.69
CA LEU A 97 -13.23 -3.95 3.40
C LEU A 97 -13.81 -3.09 4.53
N PRO A 98 -13.31 -1.87 4.74
CA PRO A 98 -13.90 -0.94 5.71
C PRO A 98 -15.30 -0.55 5.31
N LYS A 99 -16.13 -0.26 6.32
CA LYS A 99 -17.47 0.30 6.14
C LYS A 99 -17.43 1.82 6.22
N MET A 100 -18.46 2.44 5.68
CA MET A 100 -18.64 3.89 5.80
C MET A 100 -18.56 4.33 7.26
N GLY A 101 -17.81 5.41 7.53
CA GLY A 101 -17.61 5.96 8.87
C GLY A 101 -16.55 5.23 9.72
N GLU A 102 -15.96 4.12 9.27
CA GLU A 102 -14.90 3.43 10.02
C GLU A 102 -13.53 4.11 9.88
N LEU A 103 -13.27 4.81 8.79
CA LEU A 103 -11.97 5.41 8.48
C LEU A 103 -11.88 6.85 9.01
N ASN A 104 -12.02 7.01 10.32
CA ASN A 104 -12.02 8.32 11.00
C ASN A 104 -10.76 8.58 11.84
N ALA A 105 -9.81 7.67 11.87
CA ALA A 105 -8.56 7.83 12.61
C ALA A 105 -7.46 8.36 11.67
N ASN A 106 -7.32 9.67 11.56
CA ASN A 106 -6.35 10.33 10.66
C ASN A 106 -4.95 10.40 11.26
N GLY A 107 -4.49 9.32 11.84
CA GLY A 107 -3.21 9.23 12.54
C GLY A 107 -2.00 8.97 11.67
N VAL A 108 -1.97 9.39 10.41
CA VAL A 108 -0.75 9.28 9.59
C VAL A 108 0.34 10.17 10.19
N ILE A 109 1.39 9.54 10.68
CA ILE A 109 2.56 10.22 11.23
C ILE A 109 3.47 10.62 10.07
N SER A 110 3.74 11.91 9.95
CA SER A 110 4.70 12.46 9.00
C SER A 110 5.81 13.19 9.73
N LYS A 111 7.05 12.98 9.31
CA LYS A 111 8.22 13.72 9.81
C LYS A 111 8.32 15.11 9.18
N HIS A 112 7.70 15.31 8.02
CA HIS A 112 7.69 16.56 7.29
C HIS A 112 6.39 17.32 7.50
N ALA A 113 6.38 18.61 7.21
CA ALA A 113 5.18 19.43 7.26
C ALA A 113 4.07 18.80 6.39
N ARG A 114 2.88 18.67 6.98
CA ARG A 114 1.73 18.12 6.28
C ARG A 114 0.77 19.24 5.89
N PHE A 115 0.40 19.29 4.64
CA PHE A 115 -0.73 20.10 4.20
C PHE A 115 -2.05 19.36 4.44
N VAL A 116 -3.12 20.09 4.69
CA VAL A 116 -4.49 19.56 4.77
C VAL A 116 -5.27 20.14 3.61
N LEU A 117 -5.29 19.43 2.48
CA LEU A 117 -5.91 19.90 1.25
C LEU A 117 -7.42 19.66 1.24
N PHE A 118 -7.88 18.59 1.91
CA PHE A 118 -9.29 18.24 2.03
C PHE A 118 -9.52 17.34 3.26
N ASN A 119 -10.78 17.10 3.60
CA ASN A 119 -11.17 16.18 4.67
C ASN A 119 -11.05 14.72 4.20
N GLU A 120 -10.06 14.01 4.72
CA GLU A 120 -9.78 12.61 4.33
C GLU A 120 -10.87 11.64 4.75
N GLU A 121 -11.56 11.87 5.89
CA GLU A 121 -12.67 11.01 6.32
C GLU A 121 -13.81 11.04 5.30
N MET A 122 -14.19 12.24 4.88
CA MET A 122 -15.23 12.41 3.85
C MET A 122 -14.79 11.84 2.49
N ALA A 123 -13.51 12.00 2.14
CA ALA A 123 -12.95 11.44 0.92
C ALA A 123 -12.97 9.91 0.95
N TYR A 124 -12.63 9.28 2.08
CA TYR A 124 -12.73 7.83 2.22
C TYR A 124 -14.15 7.31 2.09
N ASP A 125 -15.14 8.00 2.62
CA ASP A 125 -16.54 7.62 2.44
C ASP A 125 -16.95 7.62 0.96
N THR A 126 -16.51 8.61 0.20
CA THR A 126 -16.71 8.66 -1.25
C THR A 126 -15.98 7.51 -1.96
N ILE A 127 -14.73 7.28 -1.62
CA ILE A 127 -13.90 6.19 -2.17
C ILE A 127 -14.56 4.82 -1.91
N LEU A 128 -15.10 4.60 -0.72
CA LEU A 128 -15.82 3.37 -0.38
C LEU A 128 -17.10 3.21 -1.20
N LYS A 129 -17.88 4.27 -1.39
CA LYS A 129 -19.08 4.25 -2.24
C LYS A 129 -18.76 3.88 -3.68
N GLU A 130 -17.66 4.39 -4.21
CA GLU A 130 -17.20 4.12 -5.57
C GLU A 130 -16.50 2.76 -5.73
N GLY A 131 -16.30 2.02 -4.64
CA GLY A 131 -15.63 0.71 -4.66
C GLY A 131 -14.13 0.79 -4.99
N MET A 132 -13.47 1.89 -4.63
CA MET A 132 -12.08 2.17 -4.99
C MET A 132 -11.11 2.15 -3.80
N TYR A 133 -11.46 1.47 -2.71
CA TYR A 133 -10.61 1.46 -1.52
C TYR A 133 -9.25 0.82 -1.78
N ALA A 134 -9.21 -0.32 -2.48
CA ALA A 134 -7.97 -1.00 -2.80
C ALA A 134 -7.01 -0.13 -3.63
N GLU A 135 -7.54 0.69 -4.54
CA GLU A 135 -6.75 1.61 -5.38
C GLU A 135 -6.23 2.82 -4.60
N MET A 136 -6.97 3.29 -3.58
CA MET A 136 -6.72 4.55 -2.88
C MET A 136 -6.23 4.38 -1.42
N THR A 137 -6.18 3.16 -0.91
CA THR A 137 -5.59 2.89 0.42
C THR A 137 -4.15 3.41 0.49
N ASN A 138 -3.69 3.80 1.70
CA ASN A 138 -2.37 4.41 1.85
C ASN A 138 -1.21 3.43 1.70
N ALA A 139 -1.44 2.15 1.94
CA ALA A 139 -0.38 1.14 1.93
C ALA A 139 -0.91 -0.25 1.58
N PHE A 140 0.00 -1.11 1.18
CA PHE A 140 -0.23 -2.53 0.92
C PHE A 140 0.65 -3.40 1.81
N LEU A 141 0.12 -4.54 2.20
CA LEU A 141 0.84 -5.64 2.81
C LEU A 141 0.56 -6.90 2.00
N LEU A 142 1.57 -7.40 1.30
CA LEU A 142 1.52 -8.66 0.57
C LEU A 142 2.02 -9.78 1.46
N VAL A 143 1.25 -10.85 1.58
CA VAL A 143 1.68 -12.12 2.16
C VAL A 143 1.76 -13.13 1.04
N MET A 144 2.98 -13.48 0.65
CA MET A 144 3.26 -14.37 -0.46
C MET A 144 3.70 -15.73 0.08
N THR A 145 3.13 -16.80 -0.45
CA THR A 145 3.45 -18.17 -0.07
C THR A 145 4.12 -18.90 -1.23
N ARG A 146 5.29 -19.47 -0.99
CA ARG A 146 6.03 -20.25 -1.99
C ARG A 146 5.27 -21.55 -2.31
N ARG A 147 5.03 -21.80 -3.57
CA ARG A 147 4.45 -23.07 -4.05
C ARG A 147 5.45 -24.21 -4.03
#